data_b8c269238684485bec19bc3b3a2f5d0b
#
_entry.id   b8c269238684485bec19bc3b3a2f5d0b
#
_cell.length_a   1.000
_cell.length_b   1.000
_cell.length_c   1.000
_cell.angle_alpha   90.00
_cell.angle_beta   90.00
_cell.angle_gamma   90.00
#
_symmetry.space_group_name_H-M   'P 1'
#
loop_
_entity.id
_entity.type
_entity.pdbx_description
1 polymer ?
#
loop_
_entity_poly.entity_id
_entity_poly.type
_entity_poly.pdbx_seq_one_letter_code
_entity_poly.pdbx_strand_id
1 'polypeptide(L)'
;MELRTYWSIIWRRIWVVAVIAIVVGLYVGYQYYHLRKTPGALKAFSSAITIQVGLQSTAKGDPNNADYVTVSEALADTLTTGPILSSHEFDQDVSDQIGRDMSLISQRYGANADLGDWRNTGAIGGALNAVRVHSLVTITTTWATDAGAWAIANAVGEVSAAKMGLFLDYVVTADPSHTSTSATFVQPAVSARVITSATSPATVAGTANSKVALLIALLLVSLAIAIAITFLLDYLDDRLRSKEQVIHLLQLPVLGDLPRAPTPGRR
;
A
#
# COMPACT_ATOMS: atom_id res chain seq x y z
N MET A 1 4.42 44.05 19.05
CA MET A 1 5.49 43.48 18.22
C MET A 1 4.97 43.36 16.80
N GLU A 2 5.59 44.03 15.86
CA GLU A 2 5.04 44.20 14.51
C GLU A 2 5.44 43.01 13.61
N LEU A 3 4.50 42.44 12.90
CA LEU A 3 4.69 41.37 11.89
C LEU A 3 5.82 41.70 10.90
N ARG A 4 6.04 42.99 10.63
CA ARG A 4 7.15 43.48 9.80
C ARG A 4 8.53 43.06 10.30
N THR A 5 8.74 43.02 11.61
CA THR A 5 10.02 42.63 12.21
C THR A 5 10.33 41.17 11.94
N TYR A 6 9.36 40.26 12.10
CA TYR A 6 9.53 38.84 11.80
C TYR A 6 9.81 38.58 10.30
N TRP A 7 9.11 39.33 9.44
CA TRP A 7 9.33 39.24 8.00
C TRP A 7 10.74 39.67 7.59
N SER A 8 11.27 40.75 8.20
CA SER A 8 12.63 41.23 7.93
C SER A 8 13.71 40.25 8.37
N ILE A 9 13.49 39.50 9.46
CA ILE A 9 14.41 38.45 9.96
C ILE A 9 14.48 37.30 8.95
N ILE A 10 13.30 36.81 8.51
CA ILE A 10 13.22 35.72 7.52
C ILE A 10 13.88 36.14 6.21
N TRP A 11 13.59 37.35 5.71
CA TRP A 11 14.14 37.85 4.44
C TRP A 11 15.67 38.02 4.49
N ARG A 12 16.19 38.39 5.62
CA ARG A 12 17.64 38.58 5.82
C ARG A 12 18.42 37.26 5.79
N ARG A 13 17.80 36.16 6.19
CA ARG A 13 18.42 34.83 6.25
C ARG A 13 17.72 33.80 5.35
N ILE A 14 17.05 34.28 4.32
CA ILE A 14 16.28 33.45 3.38
C ILE A 14 17.12 32.33 2.75
N TRP A 15 18.42 32.55 2.61
CA TRP A 15 19.31 31.54 2.05
C TRP A 15 19.39 30.28 2.92
N VAL A 16 19.27 30.38 4.26
CA VAL A 16 19.24 29.23 5.16
C VAL A 16 17.98 28.41 4.93
N VAL A 17 16.85 29.10 4.87
CA VAL A 17 15.56 28.45 4.55
C VAL A 17 15.63 27.80 3.17
N ALA A 18 16.18 28.51 2.18
CA ALA A 18 16.33 28.01 0.82
C ALA A 18 17.22 26.75 0.75
N VAL A 19 18.34 26.72 1.44
CA VAL A 19 19.23 25.54 1.45
C VAL A 19 18.50 24.34 2.05
N ILE A 20 17.84 24.50 3.20
CA ILE A 20 17.10 23.41 3.84
C ILE A 20 15.95 22.94 2.93
N ALA A 21 15.19 23.88 2.36
CA ALA A 21 14.09 23.56 1.45
C ALA A 21 14.57 22.83 0.19
N ILE A 22 15.72 23.21 -0.37
CA ILE A 22 16.31 22.53 -1.54
C ILE A 22 16.74 21.11 -1.18
N VAL A 23 17.45 20.91 -0.07
CA VAL A 23 17.91 19.58 0.35
C VAL A 23 16.74 18.63 0.58
N VAL A 24 15.74 19.08 1.37
CA VAL A 24 14.55 18.26 1.64
C VAL A 24 13.70 18.09 0.38
N GLY A 25 13.56 19.15 -0.44
CA GLY A 25 12.84 19.10 -1.71
C GLY A 25 13.45 18.12 -2.70
N LEU A 26 14.77 18.04 -2.80
CA LEU A 26 15.48 17.06 -3.61
C LEU A 26 15.24 15.63 -3.11
N TYR A 27 15.29 15.41 -1.80
CA TYR A 27 14.99 14.11 -1.22
C TYR A 27 13.54 13.68 -1.47
N VAL A 28 12.58 14.56 -1.18
CA VAL A 28 11.14 14.31 -1.42
C VAL A 28 10.86 14.10 -2.90
N GLY A 29 11.47 14.92 -3.78
CA GLY A 29 11.35 14.79 -5.23
C GLY A 29 11.90 13.47 -5.75
N TYR A 30 13.06 13.03 -5.24
CA TYR A 30 13.65 11.72 -5.58
C TYR A 30 12.73 10.56 -5.15
N GLN A 31 12.24 10.60 -3.91
CA GLN A 31 11.33 9.57 -3.40
C GLN A 31 10.02 9.52 -4.18
N TYR A 32 9.43 10.69 -4.47
CA TYR A 32 8.21 10.77 -5.27
C TYR A 32 8.41 10.25 -6.70
N TYR A 33 9.55 10.60 -7.33
CA TYR A 33 9.90 10.08 -8.66
C TYR A 33 10.03 8.56 -8.67
N HIS A 34 10.64 7.98 -7.63
CA HIS A 34 10.76 6.53 -7.48
C HIS A 34 9.39 5.87 -7.30
N LEU A 35 8.53 6.44 -6.44
CA LEU A 35 7.16 5.95 -6.24
C LEU A 35 6.33 6.01 -7.53
N ARG A 36 6.49 7.06 -8.32
CA ARG A 36 5.77 7.20 -9.60
C ARG A 36 6.16 6.14 -10.62
N LYS A 37 7.40 5.66 -10.59
CA LYS A 37 7.90 4.61 -11.48
C LYS A 37 7.46 3.20 -11.05
N THR A 38 7.08 3.02 -9.79
CA THR A 38 6.65 1.72 -9.29
C THR A 38 5.19 1.46 -9.68
N PRO A 39 4.90 0.42 -10.48
CA PRO A 39 3.54 0.08 -10.87
C PRO A 39 2.66 -0.17 -9.64
N GLY A 40 1.41 0.30 -9.65
CA GLY A 40 0.46 0.12 -8.54
C GLY A 40 0.72 0.96 -7.28
N ALA A 41 1.84 1.70 -7.21
CA ALA A 41 2.18 2.45 -6.01
C ALA A 41 1.22 3.62 -5.73
N LEU A 42 0.89 4.43 -6.72
CA LEU A 42 0.02 5.61 -6.58
C LEU A 42 -1.44 5.30 -6.92
N LYS A 43 -1.67 4.49 -7.94
CA LYS A 43 -2.99 4.02 -8.36
C LYS A 43 -2.94 2.52 -8.50
N ALA A 44 -3.95 1.85 -7.99
CA ALA A 44 -4.15 0.43 -8.16
C ALA A 44 -5.60 0.17 -8.59
N PHE A 45 -5.86 -1.04 -9.03
CA PHE A 45 -7.19 -1.51 -9.39
C PHE A 45 -7.57 -2.65 -8.48
N SER A 46 -8.82 -2.67 -8.06
CA SER A 46 -9.34 -3.70 -7.18
C SER A 46 -10.48 -4.45 -7.87
N SER A 47 -10.40 -5.76 -7.86
CA SER A 47 -11.46 -6.67 -8.28
C SER A 47 -11.75 -7.65 -7.15
N ALA A 48 -12.98 -8.05 -6.96
CA ALA A 48 -13.37 -8.96 -5.89
C ALA A 48 -14.16 -10.14 -6.43
N ILE A 49 -14.00 -11.27 -5.77
CA ILE A 49 -14.77 -12.50 -6.01
C ILE A 49 -15.29 -13.00 -4.67
N THR A 50 -16.48 -13.58 -4.67
CA THR A 50 -17.04 -14.21 -3.47
C THR A 50 -17.22 -15.71 -3.72
N ILE A 51 -16.64 -16.51 -2.84
CA ILE A 51 -16.75 -17.95 -2.84
C ILE A 51 -17.45 -18.41 -1.56
N GLN A 52 -18.16 -19.52 -1.66
CA GLN A 52 -18.67 -20.25 -0.52
C GLN A 52 -17.84 -21.51 -0.34
N VAL A 53 -17.33 -21.72 0.87
CA VAL A 53 -16.57 -22.92 1.22
C VAL A 53 -17.43 -23.80 2.09
N GLY A 54 -17.37 -25.13 1.87
CA GLY A 54 -18.15 -26.08 2.64
C GLY A 54 -17.85 -27.51 2.31
N LEU A 55 -18.56 -28.40 2.98
CA LEU A 55 -18.49 -29.84 2.72
C LEU A 55 -19.34 -30.22 1.51
N GLN A 56 -18.86 -31.15 0.71
CA GLN A 56 -19.67 -31.73 -0.35
C GLN A 56 -20.81 -32.58 0.24
N SER A 57 -21.98 -32.46 -0.34
CA SER A 57 -23.22 -33.16 0.08
C SER A 57 -23.19 -34.68 -0.07
N THR A 58 -22.06 -35.31 -0.40
CA THR A 58 -21.93 -36.76 -0.52
C THR A 58 -21.96 -37.50 0.82
N ALA A 59 -21.80 -36.80 1.94
CA ALA A 59 -22.09 -37.32 3.26
C ALA A 59 -23.58 -37.42 3.49
N LYS A 60 -24.28 -38.27 2.69
CA LYS A 60 -25.66 -38.69 2.94
C LYS A 60 -25.71 -39.43 4.24
N GLY A 61 -26.18 -38.82 5.30
CA GLY A 61 -26.56 -39.57 6.47
C GLY A 61 -26.39 -38.89 7.84
N ASP A 62 -25.87 -37.70 7.92
CA ASP A 62 -25.78 -37.06 9.23
C ASP A 62 -26.95 -36.04 9.37
N PRO A 63 -27.89 -36.28 10.33
CA PRO A 63 -29.01 -35.39 10.55
C PRO A 63 -28.66 -34.10 11.26
N ASN A 64 -27.38 -33.90 11.66
CA ASN A 64 -26.94 -32.71 12.39
C ASN A 64 -26.50 -31.60 11.45
N ASN A 65 -27.47 -30.86 10.95
CA ASN A 65 -27.24 -29.64 10.14
C ASN A 65 -26.36 -28.59 10.84
N ALA A 66 -26.20 -28.65 12.16
CA ALA A 66 -25.36 -27.77 12.94
C ALA A 66 -23.85 -27.98 12.68
N ASP A 67 -23.40 -29.21 12.47
CA ASP A 67 -22.00 -29.53 12.26
C ASP A 67 -21.51 -29.03 10.91
N TYR A 68 -22.36 -29.07 9.87
CA TYR A 68 -22.04 -28.53 8.54
C TYR A 68 -21.78 -27.04 8.55
N VAL A 69 -22.56 -26.28 9.30
CA VAL A 69 -22.37 -24.81 9.41
C VAL A 69 -21.07 -24.53 10.12
N THR A 70 -20.85 -25.17 11.25
CA THR A 70 -19.63 -24.97 12.06
C THR A 70 -18.36 -25.35 11.31
N VAL A 71 -18.37 -26.50 10.62
CA VAL A 71 -17.23 -26.95 9.80
C VAL A 71 -17.00 -26.01 8.62
N SER A 72 -18.06 -25.61 7.92
CA SER A 72 -17.93 -24.66 6.78
C SER A 72 -17.37 -23.32 7.23
N GLU A 73 -17.77 -22.83 8.42
CA GLU A 73 -17.22 -21.60 9.00
C GLU A 73 -15.75 -21.76 9.41
N ALA A 74 -15.38 -22.90 9.99
CA ALA A 74 -13.99 -23.20 10.35
C ALA A 74 -13.08 -23.30 9.11
N LEU A 75 -13.58 -23.91 8.02
CA LEU A 75 -12.85 -23.98 6.74
C LEU A 75 -12.67 -22.59 6.13
N ALA A 76 -13.72 -21.77 6.14
CA ALA A 76 -13.64 -20.39 5.68
C ALA A 76 -12.70 -19.54 6.54
N ASP A 77 -12.63 -19.82 7.85
CA ASP A 77 -11.67 -19.18 8.75
C ASP A 77 -10.23 -19.58 8.42
N THR A 78 -9.97 -20.86 8.24
CA THR A 78 -8.67 -21.38 7.82
C THR A 78 -8.19 -20.77 6.51
N LEU A 79 -9.10 -20.56 5.56
CA LEU A 79 -8.79 -19.93 4.28
C LEU A 79 -8.42 -18.44 4.43
N THR A 80 -9.05 -17.73 5.35
CA THR A 80 -8.82 -16.27 5.52
C THR A 80 -7.66 -15.96 6.46
N THR A 81 -7.43 -16.79 7.47
CA THR A 81 -6.40 -16.57 8.49
C THR A 81 -5.13 -17.41 8.24
N GLY A 82 -5.27 -18.52 7.52
CA GLY A 82 -4.17 -19.42 7.18
C GLY A 82 -3.33 -18.93 5.98
N PRO A 83 -2.18 -19.60 5.75
CA PRO A 83 -1.27 -19.22 4.68
C PRO A 83 -1.70 -19.70 3.28
N ILE A 84 -2.90 -20.26 3.09
CA ILE A 84 -3.31 -20.91 1.85
C ILE A 84 -3.29 -19.95 0.67
N LEU A 85 -3.92 -18.76 0.82
CA LEU A 85 -3.99 -17.76 -0.24
C LEU A 85 -2.66 -17.06 -0.55
N SER A 86 -1.64 -17.27 0.29
CA SER A 86 -0.27 -16.78 0.08
C SER A 86 0.72 -17.93 -0.09
N SER A 87 0.24 -19.15 -0.25
CA SER A 87 1.10 -20.30 -0.50
C SER A 87 1.63 -20.29 -1.93
N HIS A 88 2.89 -20.66 -2.10
CA HIS A 88 3.50 -20.71 -3.44
C HIS A 88 2.72 -21.60 -4.41
N GLU A 89 2.18 -22.72 -3.93
CA GLU A 89 1.40 -23.66 -4.74
C GLU A 89 0.10 -23.05 -5.23
N PHE A 90 -0.64 -22.36 -4.35
CA PHE A 90 -1.87 -21.67 -4.74
C PHE A 90 -1.59 -20.56 -5.74
N ASP A 91 -0.57 -19.74 -5.48
CA ASP A 91 -0.17 -18.64 -6.35
C ASP A 91 0.32 -19.12 -7.72
N GLN A 92 1.02 -20.26 -7.74
CA GLN A 92 1.43 -20.92 -9.00
C GLN A 92 0.21 -21.38 -9.79
N ASP A 93 -0.75 -22.04 -9.13
CA ASP A 93 -1.99 -22.49 -9.76
C ASP A 93 -2.79 -21.33 -10.35
N VAL A 94 -2.85 -20.18 -9.65
CA VAL A 94 -3.48 -18.96 -10.12
C VAL A 94 -2.75 -18.42 -11.36
N SER A 95 -1.42 -18.36 -11.32
CA SER A 95 -0.61 -17.94 -12.47
C SER A 95 -0.83 -18.83 -13.69
N ASP A 96 -0.82 -20.14 -13.49
CA ASP A 96 -1.07 -21.11 -14.56
C ASP A 96 -2.49 -21.00 -15.13
N GLN A 97 -3.48 -20.70 -14.28
CA GLN A 97 -4.86 -20.46 -14.73
C GLN A 97 -4.96 -19.19 -15.58
N ILE A 98 -4.32 -18.09 -15.18
CA ILE A 98 -4.25 -16.89 -16.02
C ILE A 98 -3.66 -17.21 -17.40
N GLY A 99 -2.63 -18.04 -17.44
CA GLY A 99 -2.05 -18.49 -18.70
C GLY A 99 -3.04 -19.24 -19.60
N ARG A 100 -3.93 -20.06 -19.01
CA ARG A 100 -5.01 -20.76 -19.76
C ARG A 100 -6.11 -19.82 -20.22
N ASP A 101 -6.39 -18.78 -19.42
CA ASP A 101 -7.49 -17.83 -19.67
C ASP A 101 -7.12 -16.66 -20.60
N MET A 102 -5.92 -16.69 -21.21
CA MET A 102 -5.46 -15.58 -22.07
C MET A 102 -6.41 -15.25 -23.21
N SER A 103 -7.12 -16.24 -23.76
CA SER A 103 -8.14 -16.00 -24.79
C SER A 103 -9.32 -15.20 -24.26
N LEU A 104 -9.81 -15.52 -23.07
CA LEU A 104 -10.92 -14.85 -22.39
C LEU A 104 -10.51 -13.43 -21.97
N ILE A 105 -9.29 -13.27 -21.47
CA ILE A 105 -8.72 -11.97 -21.12
C ILE A 105 -8.60 -11.08 -22.35
N SER A 106 -8.07 -11.63 -23.44
CA SER A 106 -7.92 -10.88 -24.68
C SER A 106 -9.25 -10.49 -25.32
N GLN A 107 -10.28 -11.31 -25.17
CA GLN A 107 -11.63 -10.98 -25.61
C GLN A 107 -12.22 -9.80 -24.81
N ARG A 108 -11.94 -9.72 -23.52
CA ARG A 108 -12.50 -8.69 -22.62
C ARG A 108 -11.74 -7.36 -22.67
N TYR A 109 -10.39 -7.41 -22.69
CA TYR A 109 -9.51 -6.25 -22.56
C TYR A 109 -8.66 -5.96 -23.80
N GLY A 110 -8.78 -6.81 -24.83
CA GLY A 110 -7.99 -6.70 -26.06
C GLY A 110 -6.73 -7.55 -26.05
N ALA A 111 -6.18 -7.83 -27.24
CA ALA A 111 -5.05 -8.73 -27.42
C ALA A 111 -3.75 -8.25 -26.76
N ASN A 112 -3.61 -6.94 -26.51
CA ASN A 112 -2.43 -6.33 -25.89
C ASN A 112 -2.72 -5.83 -24.46
N ALA A 113 -3.64 -6.50 -23.74
CA ALA A 113 -3.97 -6.13 -22.36
C ALA A 113 -2.72 -6.21 -21.46
N ASP A 114 -2.45 -5.14 -20.72
CA ASP A 114 -1.38 -5.13 -19.73
C ASP A 114 -1.85 -5.82 -18.46
N LEU A 115 -1.31 -7.00 -18.18
CA LEU A 115 -1.61 -7.78 -16.98
C LEU A 115 -0.62 -7.49 -15.83
N GLY A 116 0.40 -6.67 -16.07
CA GLY A 116 1.51 -6.49 -15.11
C GLY A 116 2.33 -7.77 -14.94
N ASP A 117 3.01 -7.91 -13.82
CA ASP A 117 3.91 -9.06 -13.53
C ASP A 117 3.14 -10.26 -12.95
N TRP A 118 2.13 -10.75 -13.65
CA TRP A 118 1.26 -11.85 -13.22
C TRP A 118 1.97 -13.21 -13.09
N ARG A 119 3.19 -13.36 -13.61
CA ARG A 119 4.01 -14.57 -13.44
C ARG A 119 4.77 -14.61 -12.13
N ASN A 120 4.82 -13.50 -11.41
CA ASN A 120 5.45 -13.43 -10.10
C ASN A 120 4.48 -13.90 -9.02
N THR A 121 4.61 -15.15 -8.61
CA THR A 121 3.74 -15.78 -7.62
C THR A 121 3.71 -15.02 -6.30
N GLY A 122 4.87 -14.55 -5.81
CA GLY A 122 4.91 -13.74 -4.58
C GLY A 122 4.18 -12.40 -4.69
N ALA A 123 4.11 -11.82 -5.90
CA ALA A 123 3.32 -10.62 -6.13
C ALA A 123 1.81 -10.94 -6.13
N ILE A 124 1.40 -12.11 -6.65
CA ILE A 124 0.01 -12.56 -6.63
C ILE A 124 -0.47 -12.73 -5.18
N GLY A 125 0.24 -13.53 -4.36
CA GLY A 125 -0.12 -13.76 -2.96
C GLY A 125 -0.19 -12.46 -2.15
N GLY A 126 0.74 -11.53 -2.38
CA GLY A 126 0.73 -10.21 -1.76
C GLY A 126 -0.40 -9.28 -2.21
N ALA A 127 -1.06 -9.59 -3.34
CA ALA A 127 -2.17 -8.81 -3.89
C ALA A 127 -3.53 -9.26 -3.38
N LEU A 128 -3.61 -10.44 -2.76
CA LEU A 128 -4.86 -11.04 -2.29
C LEU A 128 -5.16 -10.61 -0.85
N ASN A 129 -6.40 -10.24 -0.61
CA ASN A 129 -6.93 -10.00 0.73
C ASN A 129 -8.28 -10.67 0.85
N ALA A 130 -8.47 -11.47 1.89
CA ALA A 130 -9.70 -12.22 2.10
C ALA A 130 -10.43 -11.77 3.36
N VAL A 131 -11.74 -11.63 3.24
CA VAL A 131 -12.63 -11.30 4.36
C VAL A 131 -13.75 -12.31 4.39
N ARG A 132 -14.01 -12.86 5.58
CA ARG A 132 -15.02 -13.88 5.82
C ARG A 132 -16.31 -13.30 6.41
N VAL A 133 -17.43 -13.79 5.93
CA VAL A 133 -18.74 -13.64 6.57
C VAL A 133 -19.41 -15.01 6.57
N HIS A 134 -19.44 -15.67 7.73
CA HIS A 134 -19.86 -17.06 7.86
C HIS A 134 -19.02 -18.01 6.96
N SER A 135 -19.68 -18.78 6.10
CA SER A 135 -19.04 -19.67 5.11
C SER A 135 -18.70 -18.96 3.80
N LEU A 136 -19.04 -17.69 3.67
CA LEU A 136 -18.71 -16.88 2.50
C LEU A 136 -17.37 -16.19 2.70
N VAL A 137 -16.50 -16.29 1.71
CA VAL A 137 -15.20 -15.63 1.69
C VAL A 137 -15.15 -14.70 0.47
N THR A 138 -14.99 -13.42 0.72
CA THR A 138 -14.75 -12.43 -0.32
C THR A 138 -13.26 -12.20 -0.44
N ILE A 139 -12.70 -12.57 -1.59
CA ILE A 139 -11.30 -12.38 -1.92
C ILE A 139 -11.20 -11.15 -2.82
N THR A 140 -10.46 -10.17 -2.36
CA THR A 140 -10.22 -8.90 -3.06
C THR A 140 -8.80 -8.91 -3.59
N THR A 141 -8.64 -8.72 -4.88
CA THR A 141 -7.35 -8.59 -5.55
C THR A 141 -7.05 -7.12 -5.79
N THR A 142 -5.89 -6.64 -5.36
CA THR A 142 -5.42 -5.29 -5.64
C THR A 142 -4.18 -5.35 -6.52
N TRP A 143 -4.26 -4.80 -7.75
CA TRP A 143 -3.20 -4.92 -8.74
C TRP A 143 -2.89 -3.60 -9.45
N ALA A 144 -1.75 -3.55 -10.14
CA ALA A 144 -1.28 -2.34 -10.82
C ALA A 144 -2.10 -1.98 -12.06
N THR A 145 -2.72 -2.97 -12.72
CA THR A 145 -3.48 -2.81 -13.96
C THR A 145 -4.90 -3.35 -13.79
N ASP A 146 -5.83 -2.80 -14.53
CA ASP A 146 -7.24 -3.22 -14.50
C ASP A 146 -7.43 -4.65 -15.02
N ALA A 147 -6.83 -4.96 -16.18
CA ALA A 147 -6.90 -6.30 -16.76
C ALA A 147 -6.26 -7.35 -15.84
N GLY A 148 -5.13 -7.02 -15.20
CA GLY A 148 -4.46 -7.90 -14.24
C GLY A 148 -5.28 -8.13 -12.98
N ALA A 149 -5.89 -7.09 -12.41
CA ALA A 149 -6.75 -7.22 -11.23
C ALA A 149 -7.94 -8.16 -11.48
N TRP A 150 -8.59 -8.02 -12.65
CA TRP A 150 -9.67 -8.91 -13.03
C TRP A 150 -9.21 -10.33 -13.32
N ALA A 151 -8.10 -10.47 -14.06
CA ALA A 151 -7.56 -11.78 -14.44
C ALA A 151 -7.16 -12.61 -13.21
N ILE A 152 -6.48 -11.99 -12.24
CA ILE A 152 -6.12 -12.66 -10.98
C ILE A 152 -7.37 -13.02 -10.19
N ALA A 153 -8.34 -12.10 -10.02
CA ALA A 153 -9.56 -12.39 -9.30
C ALA A 153 -10.37 -13.53 -9.95
N ASN A 154 -10.46 -13.57 -11.29
CA ASN A 154 -11.12 -14.64 -12.02
C ASN A 154 -10.41 -15.98 -11.82
N ALA A 155 -9.08 -16.00 -12.00
CA ALA A 155 -8.28 -17.20 -11.83
C ALA A 155 -8.32 -17.74 -10.38
N VAL A 156 -8.31 -16.86 -9.39
CA VAL A 156 -8.51 -17.23 -7.96
C VAL A 156 -9.85 -17.96 -7.79
N GLY A 157 -10.91 -17.47 -8.43
CA GLY A 157 -12.20 -18.12 -8.36
C GLY A 157 -12.23 -19.51 -8.98
N GLU A 158 -11.64 -19.66 -10.17
CA GLU A 158 -11.57 -20.94 -10.87
C GLU A 158 -10.69 -21.95 -10.15
N VAL A 159 -9.50 -21.53 -9.67
CA VAL A 159 -8.61 -22.37 -8.85
C VAL A 159 -9.29 -22.76 -7.55
N SER A 160 -9.96 -21.84 -6.88
CA SER A 160 -10.72 -22.14 -5.66
C SER A 160 -11.84 -23.14 -5.92
N ALA A 161 -12.60 -23.00 -6.98
CA ALA A 161 -13.66 -23.94 -7.32
C ALA A 161 -13.13 -25.34 -7.68
N ALA A 162 -11.97 -25.39 -8.35
CA ALA A 162 -11.41 -26.66 -8.84
C ALA A 162 -10.55 -27.38 -7.80
N LYS A 163 -9.77 -26.65 -6.98
CA LYS A 163 -8.69 -27.21 -6.16
C LYS A 163 -8.79 -26.93 -4.66
N MET A 164 -9.77 -26.13 -4.18
CA MET A 164 -9.86 -25.81 -2.76
C MET A 164 -9.97 -27.03 -1.86
N GLY A 165 -10.61 -28.11 -2.35
CA GLY A 165 -10.64 -29.39 -1.66
C GLY A 165 -9.25 -29.93 -1.35
N LEU A 166 -8.30 -29.82 -2.28
CA LEU A 166 -6.93 -30.32 -2.09
C LEU A 166 -6.19 -29.53 -1.01
N PHE A 167 -6.44 -28.24 -0.89
CA PHE A 167 -5.80 -27.37 0.10
C PHE A 167 -6.39 -27.48 1.50
N LEU A 168 -7.69 -27.82 1.61
CA LEU A 168 -8.41 -27.81 2.89
C LEU A 168 -8.77 -29.23 3.40
N ASP A 169 -8.65 -30.26 2.57
CA ASP A 169 -9.11 -31.62 2.92
C ASP A 169 -8.40 -32.20 4.15
N TYR A 170 -7.13 -31.87 4.35
CA TYR A 170 -6.37 -32.30 5.50
C TYR A 170 -6.93 -31.81 6.85
N VAL A 171 -7.64 -30.66 6.84
CA VAL A 171 -8.26 -30.11 8.05
C VAL A 171 -9.42 -30.99 8.51
N VAL A 172 -10.12 -31.58 7.56
CA VAL A 172 -11.27 -32.46 7.83
C VAL A 172 -10.81 -33.87 8.09
N THR A 173 -9.79 -34.38 7.37
CA THR A 173 -9.28 -35.72 7.50
C THR A 173 -8.40 -35.93 8.74
N ALA A 174 -7.89 -34.86 9.34
CA ALA A 174 -7.16 -34.91 10.60
C ALA A 174 -8.04 -35.24 11.82
N ASP A 175 -9.35 -35.21 11.70
CA ASP A 175 -10.29 -35.61 12.75
C ASP A 175 -10.45 -37.15 12.72
N PRO A 176 -9.96 -37.87 13.76
CA PRO A 176 -10.04 -39.34 13.82
C PRO A 176 -11.47 -39.89 13.84
N SER A 177 -12.48 -39.04 14.07
CA SER A 177 -13.89 -39.44 14.04
C SER A 177 -14.44 -39.61 12.60
N HIS A 178 -13.70 -39.16 11.59
CA HIS A 178 -14.09 -39.23 10.18
C HIS A 178 -13.25 -40.22 9.36
N THR A 179 -12.56 -41.18 9.98
CA THR A 179 -11.83 -42.25 9.29
C THR A 179 -12.78 -43.16 8.54
N SER A 180 -13.05 -42.87 7.30
CA SER A 180 -13.71 -43.79 6.37
C SER A 180 -12.75 -44.93 6.00
N THR A 181 -13.08 -46.12 6.43
CA THR A 181 -12.28 -47.36 6.24
C THR A 181 -12.38 -47.95 4.83
N SER A 182 -12.58 -47.16 3.79
CA SER A 182 -12.65 -47.62 2.40
C SER A 182 -11.68 -46.89 1.49
N ALA A 183 -10.66 -47.61 1.05
CA ALA A 183 -9.64 -47.20 0.08
C ALA A 183 -10.20 -47.06 -1.35
N THR A 184 -11.33 -46.44 -1.53
CA THR A 184 -11.86 -46.05 -2.82
C THR A 184 -11.58 -44.54 -2.96
N PHE A 185 -11.10 -44.11 -4.10
CA PHE A 185 -10.83 -42.69 -4.45
C PHE A 185 -11.86 -41.77 -3.82
N VAL A 186 -11.51 -41.20 -2.68
CA VAL A 186 -12.40 -40.29 -1.95
C VAL A 186 -12.28 -38.96 -2.64
N GLN A 187 -13.38 -38.49 -3.25
CA GLN A 187 -13.47 -37.11 -3.66
C GLN A 187 -13.21 -36.21 -2.44
N PRO A 188 -12.49 -35.09 -2.58
CA PRO A 188 -12.21 -34.22 -1.46
C PRO A 188 -13.53 -33.86 -0.76
N ALA A 189 -13.56 -34.02 0.56
CA ALA A 189 -14.75 -33.72 1.36
C ALA A 189 -15.13 -32.24 1.31
N VAL A 190 -14.14 -31.39 1.06
CA VAL A 190 -14.27 -29.94 0.97
C VAL A 190 -14.46 -29.50 -0.47
N SER A 191 -15.34 -28.54 -0.69
CA SER A 191 -15.51 -27.87 -1.98
C SER A 191 -15.69 -26.37 -1.79
N ALA A 192 -15.31 -25.61 -2.81
CA ALA A 192 -15.63 -24.20 -2.90
C ALA A 192 -16.50 -23.94 -4.15
N ARG A 193 -17.44 -23.03 -4.02
CA ARG A 193 -18.29 -22.61 -5.11
C ARG A 193 -18.21 -21.09 -5.28
N VAL A 194 -18.00 -20.64 -6.50
CA VAL A 194 -18.09 -19.21 -6.82
C VAL A 194 -19.54 -18.76 -6.74
N ILE A 195 -19.83 -17.80 -5.88
CA ILE A 195 -21.15 -17.17 -5.72
C ILE A 195 -21.24 -15.91 -6.56
N THR A 196 -20.18 -15.09 -6.52
CA THR A 196 -20.08 -13.87 -7.32
C THR A 196 -18.80 -13.94 -8.14
N SER A 197 -18.92 -13.85 -9.45
CA SER A 197 -17.78 -13.79 -10.38
C SER A 197 -16.95 -12.54 -10.14
N ALA A 198 -15.71 -12.53 -10.68
CA ALA A 198 -14.81 -11.40 -10.57
C ALA A 198 -15.50 -10.09 -11.02
N THR A 199 -15.54 -9.13 -10.13
CA THR A 199 -16.14 -7.82 -10.38
C THR A 199 -15.34 -7.02 -11.39
N SER A 200 -15.97 -6.08 -12.09
CA SER A 200 -15.25 -5.12 -12.90
C SER A 200 -14.28 -4.32 -12.02
N PRO A 201 -13.02 -4.17 -12.43
CA PRO A 201 -12.03 -3.49 -11.62
C PRO A 201 -12.41 -2.04 -11.33
N ALA A 202 -12.26 -1.63 -10.08
CA ALA A 202 -12.42 -0.26 -9.64
C ALA A 202 -11.07 0.33 -9.27
N THR A 203 -10.88 1.63 -9.55
CA THR A 203 -9.66 2.33 -9.14
C THR A 203 -9.64 2.53 -7.63
N VAL A 204 -8.53 2.15 -7.00
CA VAL A 204 -8.29 2.34 -5.57
C VAL A 204 -6.97 3.08 -5.34
N ALA A 205 -6.81 3.62 -4.14
CA ALA A 205 -5.54 4.20 -3.74
C ALA A 205 -4.44 3.14 -3.77
N GLY A 206 -3.30 3.46 -4.39
CA GLY A 206 -2.16 2.56 -4.42
C GLY A 206 -1.54 2.35 -3.03
N THR A 207 -0.75 1.30 -2.90
CA THR A 207 -0.12 0.88 -1.64
C THR A 207 0.80 1.93 -1.01
N ALA A 208 1.34 2.84 -1.83
CA ALA A 208 2.22 3.91 -1.38
C ALA A 208 1.52 5.27 -1.19
N ASN A 209 0.20 5.33 -1.28
CA ASN A 209 -0.52 6.60 -1.14
C ASN A 209 -0.29 7.24 0.25
N SER A 210 -0.22 6.43 1.31
CA SER A 210 0.15 6.88 2.66
C SER A 210 1.57 7.46 2.73
N LYS A 211 2.51 6.94 1.93
CA LYS A 211 3.89 7.46 1.85
C LYS A 211 3.94 8.85 1.23
N VAL A 212 3.06 9.15 0.27
CA VAL A 212 2.96 10.51 -0.32
C VAL A 212 2.50 11.51 0.74
N ALA A 213 1.50 11.17 1.54
CA ALA A 213 1.06 12.01 2.66
C ALA A 213 2.19 12.26 3.67
N LEU A 214 2.98 11.23 3.98
CA LEU A 214 4.14 11.34 4.86
C LEU A 214 5.23 12.22 4.26
N LEU A 215 5.50 12.14 2.95
CA LEU A 215 6.47 13.01 2.26
C LEU A 215 6.03 14.48 2.29
N ILE A 216 4.74 14.77 2.14
CA ILE A 216 4.19 16.12 2.27
C ILE A 216 4.34 16.62 3.71
N ALA A 217 4.00 15.78 4.70
CA ALA A 217 4.18 16.12 6.11
C ALA A 217 5.65 16.41 6.45
N LEU A 218 6.58 15.59 5.93
CA LEU A 218 8.03 15.81 6.09
C LEU A 218 8.47 17.17 5.54
N LEU A 219 7.96 17.55 4.36
CA LEU A 219 8.27 18.83 3.74
C LEU A 219 7.75 20.01 4.60
N LEU A 220 6.53 19.91 5.12
CA LEU A 220 5.97 20.95 5.98
C LEU A 220 6.73 21.08 7.31
N VAL A 221 7.08 19.95 7.94
CA VAL A 221 7.86 19.94 9.19
C VAL A 221 9.26 20.52 8.95
N SER A 222 9.92 20.17 7.85
CA SER A 222 11.23 20.69 7.52
C SER A 222 11.23 22.21 7.30
N LEU A 223 10.16 22.73 6.67
CA LEU A 223 9.98 24.18 6.52
C LEU A 223 9.82 24.88 7.86
N ALA A 224 9.02 24.30 8.77
CA ALA A 224 8.85 24.85 10.13
C ALA A 224 10.19 24.86 10.90
N ILE A 225 10.98 23.78 10.80
CA ILE A 225 12.31 23.69 11.41
C ILE A 225 13.25 24.73 10.78
N ALA A 226 13.24 24.93 9.47
CA ALA A 226 14.04 25.93 8.79
C ALA A 226 13.77 27.35 9.28
N ILE A 227 12.49 27.66 9.49
CA ILE A 227 12.04 28.95 10.05
C ILE A 227 12.55 29.07 11.51
N ALA A 228 12.38 28.04 12.33
CA ALA A 228 12.84 28.03 13.72
C ALA A 228 14.36 28.25 13.83
N ILE A 229 15.13 27.56 12.98
CA ILE A 229 16.59 27.74 12.89
C ILE A 229 16.95 29.17 12.48
N THR A 230 16.19 29.76 11.56
CA THR A 230 16.41 31.16 11.13
C THR A 230 16.24 32.14 12.30
N PHE A 231 15.20 31.96 13.12
CA PHE A 231 15.02 32.76 14.32
C PHE A 231 16.09 32.51 15.39
N LEU A 232 16.48 31.26 15.58
CA LEU A 232 17.55 30.90 16.52
C LEU A 232 18.87 31.54 16.13
N LEU A 233 19.23 31.50 14.83
CA LEU A 233 20.42 32.15 14.31
C LEU A 233 20.36 33.68 14.43
N ASP A 234 19.19 34.28 14.33
CA ASP A 234 19.04 35.70 14.56
C ASP A 234 19.13 36.08 16.04
N TYR A 235 18.61 35.24 16.92
CA TYR A 235 18.70 35.39 18.37
C TYR A 235 20.17 35.27 18.88
N LEU A 236 20.95 34.35 18.30
CA LEU A 236 22.37 34.14 18.66
C LEU A 236 23.31 35.16 17.99
N ASP A 237 22.78 36.06 17.15
CA ASP A 237 23.60 37.05 16.44
C ASP A 237 23.72 38.35 17.27
N ASP A 238 24.57 38.35 18.27
CA ASP A 238 24.82 39.49 19.17
C ASP A 238 25.58 40.67 18.52
N ARG A 239 25.64 40.71 17.18
CA ARG A 239 26.29 41.81 16.48
C ARG A 239 25.49 43.09 16.57
N LEU A 240 26.04 44.10 17.21
CA LEU A 240 25.53 45.47 17.21
C LEU A 240 25.57 46.02 15.78
N ARG A 241 24.37 46.18 15.17
CA ARG A 241 24.27 46.50 13.72
C ARG A 241 23.70 47.89 13.43
N SER A 242 23.13 48.52 14.42
CA SER A 242 22.61 49.88 14.24
C SER A 242 23.17 50.84 15.30
N LYS A 243 23.31 52.10 14.88
CA LYS A 243 23.75 53.18 15.73
C LYS A 243 22.85 53.36 16.95
N GLU A 244 21.56 53.14 16.76
CA GLU A 244 20.53 53.20 17.82
C GLU A 244 20.72 52.10 18.87
N GLN A 245 21.12 50.87 18.45
CA GLN A 245 21.45 49.79 19.36
C GLN A 245 22.67 50.04 20.21
N VAL A 246 23.71 50.67 19.61
CA VAL A 246 24.92 51.06 20.31
C VAL A 246 24.61 52.12 21.36
N ILE A 247 23.83 53.13 21.03
CA ILE A 247 23.38 54.21 21.95
C ILE A 247 22.57 53.62 23.08
N HIS A 248 21.67 52.71 22.78
CA HIS A 248 20.76 52.10 23.79
C HIS A 248 21.47 51.15 24.76
N LEU A 249 22.45 50.38 24.28
CA LEU A 249 23.20 49.42 25.08
C LEU A 249 24.35 50.06 25.89
N LEU A 250 25.05 51.01 25.30
CA LEU A 250 26.23 51.62 25.93
C LEU A 250 25.93 52.95 26.64
N GLN A 251 24.74 53.51 26.43
CA GLN A 251 24.32 54.81 26.95
C GLN A 251 25.37 55.94 26.68
N LEU A 252 26.17 55.78 25.67
CA LEU A 252 27.20 56.73 25.28
C LEU A 252 26.80 57.49 24.00
N PRO A 253 27.04 58.80 23.93
CA PRO A 253 26.79 59.55 22.70
C PRO A 253 27.74 59.08 21.60
N VAL A 254 27.22 58.80 20.41
CA VAL A 254 28.05 58.46 19.25
C VAL A 254 28.71 59.72 18.73
N LEU A 255 30.02 59.80 18.88
CA LEU A 255 30.80 60.98 18.55
C LEU A 255 31.13 61.12 17.05
N GLY A 256 30.93 60.11 16.25
CA GLY A 256 31.14 60.18 14.80
C GLY A 256 30.90 58.84 14.10
N ASP A 257 30.67 58.95 12.77
CA ASP A 257 30.53 57.80 11.89
C ASP A 257 31.77 57.77 10.97
N LEU A 258 32.47 56.62 10.91
CA LEU A 258 33.58 56.48 9.97
C LEU A 258 32.99 56.28 8.56
N PRO A 259 33.36 57.13 7.55
CA PRO A 259 32.89 56.93 6.20
C PRO A 259 33.35 55.60 5.67
N ARG A 260 32.42 54.87 5.02
CA ARG A 260 32.76 53.59 4.36
C ARG A 260 33.85 53.86 3.31
N ALA A 261 34.96 53.09 3.39
CA ALA A 261 35.95 53.13 2.34
C ALA A 261 35.26 52.78 0.98
N PRO A 262 35.56 53.53 -0.07
CA PRO A 262 35.04 53.26 -1.40
C PRO A 262 35.46 51.84 -1.80
N THR A 263 34.50 50.99 -2.18
CA THR A 263 34.75 49.67 -2.68
C THR A 263 35.63 49.79 -3.92
N PRO A 264 36.84 49.12 -3.97
CA PRO A 264 37.66 49.20 -5.17
C PRO A 264 36.88 48.61 -6.33
N GLY A 265 36.65 49.47 -7.34
CA GLY A 265 35.89 49.10 -8.56
C GLY A 265 36.54 47.87 -9.20
N ARG A 266 35.76 46.80 -9.36
CA ARG A 266 36.10 45.67 -10.21
C ARG A 266 36.22 46.17 -11.63
N ARG A 267 37.46 46.26 -12.16
CA ARG A 267 37.73 46.37 -13.60
C ARG A 267 37.55 45.00 -14.25
#